data_fe4aa22d81eeeac2419e7d81cdc9e497
#
_entry.id   fe4aa22d81eeeac2419e7d81cdc9e497
#
_cell.length_a   1.000
_cell.length_b   1.000
_cell.length_c   1.000
_cell.angle_alpha   90.00
_cell.angle_beta   90.00
_cell.angle_gamma   90.00
#
_symmetry.space_group_name_H-M   'P 1'
#
loop_
_entity.id
_entity.type
_entity.pdbx_description
1 polymer ?
#
loop_
_entity_poly.entity_id
_entity_poly.type
_entity_poly.pdbx_seq_one_letter_code
_entity_poly.pdbx_strand_id
1 'polypeptide(L)'
;DLEMTSRERVQRALKKEPVDRVPVFMWFHPETTKKLARMLEIPGSKVGEAMGDDICQTWVNNNYAMEGIVHDDDGERHLDWWGVEWEKQFGFNQIVHYPLAGKSREEVLAYQFPYDRKEELLGFMNPVVEGGAEAYIGCDVSPCIFEMYWRLRGMEDSMMDMAEDAELADEMFRRCAEFSVVLGEEACRRFPLDWFWAGDDVAGQKCMMMSPATWKRLVKPHLKTVFDVGKKYGLPVA
;
A
#
# COMPACT_ATOMS: atom_id res chain seq x y z
N ASP A 1 2.52 -14.58 -34.77
CA ASP A 1 2.31 -13.64 -33.71
C ASP A 1 3.32 -13.97 -32.61
N LEU A 2 4.24 -13.07 -32.33
CA LEU A 2 5.22 -13.24 -31.24
C LEU A 2 4.48 -13.05 -29.92
N GLU A 3 4.54 -14.06 -29.08
CA GLU A 3 4.04 -14.00 -27.71
C GLU A 3 4.85 -12.93 -26.95
N MET A 4 4.16 -11.92 -26.42
CA MET A 4 4.81 -10.82 -25.68
C MET A 4 5.08 -11.25 -24.24
N THR A 5 6.20 -10.80 -23.68
CA THR A 5 6.39 -10.86 -22.24
C THR A 5 5.38 -9.96 -21.53
N SER A 6 5.08 -10.25 -20.26
CA SER A 6 4.18 -9.41 -19.47
C SER A 6 4.65 -7.96 -19.41
N ARG A 7 5.95 -7.75 -19.24
CA ARG A 7 6.55 -6.40 -19.23
C ARG A 7 6.33 -5.65 -20.53
N GLU A 8 6.61 -6.27 -21.68
CA GLU A 8 6.38 -5.67 -23.00
C GLU A 8 4.91 -5.34 -23.22
N ARG A 9 4.01 -6.25 -22.86
CA ARG A 9 2.56 -6.09 -22.99
C ARG A 9 2.08 -4.85 -22.23
N VAL A 10 2.46 -4.72 -20.96
CA VAL A 10 2.08 -3.55 -20.13
C VAL A 10 2.69 -2.26 -20.70
N GLN A 11 3.97 -2.26 -21.07
CA GLN A 11 4.63 -1.08 -21.63
C GLN A 11 3.97 -0.62 -22.94
N ARG A 12 3.60 -1.53 -23.83
CA ARG A 12 2.88 -1.20 -25.07
C ARG A 12 1.47 -0.69 -24.80
N ALA A 13 0.74 -1.33 -23.88
CA ALA A 13 -0.59 -0.88 -23.51
C ALA A 13 -0.57 0.56 -22.97
N LEU A 14 0.39 0.90 -22.12
CA LEU A 14 0.58 2.27 -21.59
C LEU A 14 0.87 3.29 -22.70
N LYS A 15 1.54 2.87 -23.77
CA LYS A 15 1.81 3.69 -24.97
C LYS A 15 0.66 3.68 -25.98
N LYS A 16 -0.44 2.93 -25.70
CA LYS A 16 -1.56 2.74 -26.63
C LYS A 16 -1.16 2.06 -27.94
N GLU A 17 -0.13 1.21 -27.89
CA GLU A 17 0.34 0.40 -29.00
C GLU A 17 -0.42 -0.96 -29.05
N PRO A 18 -0.49 -1.64 -30.20
CA PRO A 18 -1.10 -2.98 -30.28
C PRO A 18 -0.43 -3.97 -29.35
N VAL A 19 -1.24 -4.80 -28.71
CA VAL A 19 -0.83 -5.88 -27.79
C VAL A 19 -1.47 -7.21 -28.22
N ASP A 20 -0.88 -8.32 -27.84
CA ASP A 20 -1.41 -9.66 -28.11
C ASP A 20 -2.70 -9.94 -27.32
N ARG A 21 -2.81 -9.43 -26.10
CA ARG A 21 -4.01 -9.45 -25.25
C ARG A 21 -4.01 -8.25 -24.30
N VAL A 22 -5.13 -7.95 -23.68
CA VAL A 22 -5.23 -6.94 -22.62
C VAL A 22 -4.36 -7.36 -21.43
N PRO A 23 -3.48 -6.46 -20.91
CA PRO A 23 -2.76 -6.74 -19.67
C PRO A 23 -3.71 -6.97 -18.52
N VAL A 24 -3.37 -7.90 -17.63
CA VAL A 24 -4.16 -8.26 -16.46
C VAL A 24 -3.33 -7.94 -15.20
N PHE A 25 -3.99 -7.33 -14.23
CA PHE A 25 -3.51 -7.20 -12.86
C PHE A 25 -4.61 -7.67 -11.91
N MET A 26 -4.28 -8.67 -11.11
CA MET A 26 -5.21 -9.25 -10.14
C MET A 26 -4.57 -9.27 -8.76
N TRP A 27 -5.35 -8.83 -7.80
CA TRP A 27 -5.01 -8.98 -6.40
C TRP A 27 -6.04 -9.89 -5.74
N PHE A 28 -5.58 -10.94 -5.08
CA PHE A 28 -6.44 -11.90 -4.42
C PHE A 28 -6.30 -11.78 -2.91
N HIS A 29 -7.44 -11.76 -2.21
CA HIS A 29 -7.44 -11.95 -0.77
C HIS A 29 -6.74 -13.28 -0.42
N PRO A 30 -5.96 -13.36 0.68
CA PRO A 30 -5.21 -14.57 1.05
C PRO A 30 -6.04 -15.86 1.05
N GLU A 31 -7.28 -15.81 1.54
CA GLU A 31 -8.19 -16.96 1.53
C GLU A 31 -8.57 -17.41 0.10
N THR A 32 -8.72 -16.46 -0.81
CA THR A 32 -8.97 -16.76 -2.22
C THR A 32 -7.73 -17.39 -2.85
N THR A 33 -6.55 -16.85 -2.56
CA THR A 33 -5.27 -17.43 -3.01
C THR A 33 -5.12 -18.86 -2.51
N LYS A 34 -5.39 -19.15 -1.23
CA LYS A 34 -5.37 -20.51 -0.67
C LYS A 34 -6.32 -21.45 -1.41
N LYS A 35 -7.53 -21.00 -1.74
CA LYS A 35 -8.52 -21.82 -2.50
C LYS A 35 -8.05 -22.10 -3.92
N LEU A 36 -7.59 -21.07 -4.64
CA LEU A 36 -7.09 -21.22 -6.00
C LEU A 36 -5.85 -22.11 -6.06
N ALA A 37 -4.90 -21.93 -5.13
CA ALA A 37 -3.72 -22.77 -5.04
C ALA A 37 -4.04 -24.26 -4.88
N ARG A 38 -5.04 -24.58 -4.04
CA ARG A 38 -5.52 -25.98 -3.90
C ARG A 38 -6.20 -26.50 -5.15
N MET A 39 -7.05 -25.67 -5.79
CA MET A 39 -7.76 -26.07 -7.01
C MET A 39 -6.82 -26.30 -8.20
N LEU A 40 -5.76 -25.51 -8.29
CA LEU A 40 -4.78 -25.58 -9.38
C LEU A 40 -3.60 -26.51 -9.05
N GLU A 41 -3.54 -27.05 -7.83
CA GLU A 41 -2.44 -27.89 -7.33
C GLU A 41 -1.05 -27.21 -7.46
N ILE A 42 -0.99 -25.90 -7.16
CA ILE A 42 0.22 -25.07 -7.23
C ILE A 42 0.48 -24.33 -5.92
N PRO A 43 1.72 -23.85 -5.68
CA PRO A 43 1.99 -22.95 -4.57
C PRO A 43 1.19 -21.63 -4.71
N GLY A 44 0.77 -21.05 -3.56
CA GLY A 44 0.02 -19.79 -3.54
C GLY A 44 0.76 -18.63 -4.26
N SER A 45 2.09 -18.59 -4.17
CA SER A 45 2.94 -17.63 -4.88
C SER A 45 2.87 -17.71 -6.41
N LYS A 46 2.35 -18.80 -6.96
CA LYS A 46 2.20 -19.03 -8.41
C LYS A 46 0.78 -18.80 -8.94
N VAL A 47 -0.16 -18.48 -8.06
CA VAL A 47 -1.56 -18.27 -8.46
C VAL A 47 -1.71 -17.11 -9.43
N GLY A 48 -1.08 -15.96 -9.18
CA GLY A 48 -1.12 -14.82 -10.10
C GLY A 48 -0.62 -15.18 -11.51
N GLU A 49 0.55 -15.83 -11.60
CA GLU A 49 1.13 -16.30 -12.86
C GLU A 49 0.20 -17.27 -13.59
N ALA A 50 -0.35 -18.26 -12.88
CA ALA A 50 -1.27 -19.24 -13.45
C ALA A 50 -2.59 -18.63 -13.93
N MET A 51 -3.00 -17.51 -13.33
CA MET A 51 -4.19 -16.75 -13.73
C MET A 51 -3.90 -15.72 -14.84
N GLY A 52 -2.66 -15.62 -15.31
CA GLY A 52 -2.25 -14.74 -16.40
C GLY A 52 -1.97 -13.30 -15.98
N ASP A 53 -1.60 -13.09 -14.71
CA ASP A 53 -1.24 -11.78 -14.18
C ASP A 53 0.06 -11.26 -14.83
N ASP A 54 0.03 -10.01 -15.29
CA ASP A 54 1.16 -9.36 -15.96
C ASP A 54 1.98 -8.47 -15.03
N ILE A 55 1.43 -8.15 -13.86
CA ILE A 55 2.03 -7.21 -12.92
C ILE A 55 2.33 -7.91 -11.60
N CYS A 56 3.56 -7.72 -11.10
CA CYS A 56 3.95 -8.12 -9.76
C CYS A 56 4.24 -6.89 -8.93
N GLN A 57 3.63 -6.79 -7.75
CA GLN A 57 3.92 -5.72 -6.79
C GLN A 57 3.75 -6.18 -5.36
N THR A 58 4.27 -5.39 -4.43
CA THR A 58 4.01 -5.56 -3.00
C THR A 58 3.95 -4.21 -2.30
N TRP A 59 3.28 -4.20 -1.14
CA TRP A 59 3.25 -3.05 -0.23
C TRP A 59 4.47 -3.06 0.68
N VAL A 60 5.30 -2.03 0.58
CA VAL A 60 6.45 -1.86 1.48
C VAL A 60 6.11 -1.03 2.72
N ASN A 61 5.11 -0.16 2.65
CA ASN A 61 4.68 0.67 3.79
C ASN A 61 3.55 0.03 4.61
N ASN A 62 3.02 -1.04 4.16
CA ASN A 62 1.97 -1.76 4.86
C ASN A 62 2.55 -3.05 5.43
N ASN A 63 2.34 -3.28 6.71
CA ASN A 63 2.75 -4.54 7.33
C ASN A 63 1.83 -5.70 6.90
N TYR A 64 1.57 -5.74 5.61
CA TYR A 64 0.56 -6.59 4.99
C TYR A 64 0.82 -8.07 5.24
N ALA A 65 2.08 -8.49 5.34
CA ALA A 65 2.43 -9.86 5.70
C ALA A 65 1.88 -10.26 7.08
N MET A 66 1.63 -9.28 7.96
CA MET A 66 1.00 -9.47 9.27
C MET A 66 -0.52 -9.21 9.22
N GLU A 67 -1.02 -8.61 8.16
CA GLU A 67 -2.41 -8.21 7.98
C GLU A 67 -3.21 -9.30 7.26
N GLY A 68 -3.67 -10.31 7.99
CA GLY A 68 -4.50 -11.41 7.47
C GLY A 68 -3.76 -12.56 6.80
N ILE A 69 -2.45 -12.41 6.55
CA ILE A 69 -1.62 -13.49 6.02
C ILE A 69 -1.07 -14.36 7.14
N VAL A 70 -0.77 -13.76 8.29
CA VAL A 70 -0.16 -14.44 9.44
C VAL A 70 -1.17 -15.26 10.22
N HIS A 71 -2.42 -14.82 10.27
CA HIS A 71 -3.46 -15.46 11.07
C HIS A 71 -4.28 -16.46 10.26
N ASP A 72 -4.46 -17.64 10.80
CA ASP A 72 -5.32 -18.67 10.21
C ASP A 72 -6.73 -18.64 10.80
N ASP A 73 -6.86 -18.34 12.09
CA ASP A 73 -8.13 -18.40 12.82
C ASP A 73 -8.63 -17.04 13.28
N ASP A 74 -9.96 -16.86 13.33
CA ASP A 74 -10.60 -15.69 13.91
C ASP A 74 -10.27 -15.58 15.41
N GLY A 75 -10.06 -14.33 15.87
CA GLY A 75 -9.67 -14.02 17.24
C GLY A 75 -8.15 -13.95 17.48
N GLU A 76 -7.34 -14.41 16.55
CA GLU A 76 -5.89 -14.20 16.61
C GLU A 76 -5.53 -12.74 16.41
N ARG A 77 -4.52 -12.29 17.16
CA ARG A 77 -4.09 -10.90 17.22
C ARG A 77 -2.60 -10.73 16.95
N HIS A 78 -2.23 -9.56 16.44
CA HIS A 78 -0.85 -9.12 16.40
C HIS A 78 -0.74 -7.61 16.58
N LEU A 79 0.40 -7.16 17.07
CA LEU A 79 0.81 -5.76 17.13
C LEU A 79 1.80 -5.51 16.00
N ASP A 80 1.50 -4.55 15.13
CA ASP A 80 2.40 -4.19 14.05
C ASP A 80 3.50 -3.20 14.49
N TRP A 81 4.41 -2.87 13.58
CA TRP A 81 5.54 -1.98 13.89
C TRP A 81 5.15 -0.52 14.07
N TRP A 82 3.94 -0.14 13.66
CA TRP A 82 3.38 1.20 13.93
C TRP A 82 2.67 1.27 15.30
N GLY A 83 2.53 0.16 16.01
CA GLY A 83 1.82 0.08 17.28
C GLY A 83 0.31 -0.12 17.12
N VAL A 84 -0.17 -0.45 15.93
CA VAL A 84 -1.57 -0.80 15.66
C VAL A 84 -1.81 -2.26 16.03
N GLU A 85 -2.84 -2.55 16.81
CA GLU A 85 -3.23 -3.92 17.13
C GLU A 85 -4.35 -4.38 16.20
N TRP A 86 -4.13 -5.53 15.60
CA TRP A 86 -5.03 -6.17 14.65
C TRP A 86 -5.59 -7.46 15.24
N GLU A 87 -6.85 -7.75 14.92
CA GLU A 87 -7.51 -9.01 15.22
C GLU A 87 -8.18 -9.55 13.97
N LYS A 88 -7.99 -10.83 13.66
CA LYS A 88 -8.73 -11.47 12.58
C LYS A 88 -10.17 -11.69 12.99
N GLN A 89 -11.10 -11.12 12.24
CA GLN A 89 -12.55 -11.24 12.45
C GLN A 89 -13.23 -11.53 11.11
N PHE A 90 -13.97 -12.62 11.05
CA PHE A 90 -14.69 -13.05 9.84
C PHE A 90 -13.77 -13.17 8.61
N GLY A 91 -12.54 -13.65 8.81
CA GLY A 91 -11.56 -13.84 7.75
C GLY A 91 -10.76 -12.60 7.35
N PHE A 92 -11.00 -11.45 7.97
CA PHE A 92 -10.30 -10.19 7.70
C PHE A 92 -9.67 -9.61 8.97
N ASN A 93 -8.51 -8.98 8.84
CA ASN A 93 -7.94 -8.24 9.94
C ASN A 93 -8.69 -6.93 10.17
N GLN A 94 -9.06 -6.72 11.43
CA GLN A 94 -9.69 -5.49 11.91
C GLN A 94 -8.78 -4.83 12.93
N ILE A 95 -8.68 -3.51 12.89
CA ILE A 95 -7.96 -2.76 13.91
C ILE A 95 -8.78 -2.76 15.19
N VAL A 96 -8.19 -3.24 16.28
CA VAL A 96 -8.82 -3.29 17.61
C VAL A 96 -8.17 -2.33 18.60
N HIS A 97 -6.99 -1.79 18.28
CA HIS A 97 -6.34 -0.74 19.05
C HIS A 97 -5.57 0.22 18.14
N TYR A 98 -5.79 1.51 18.34
CA TYR A 98 -5.11 2.60 17.67
C TYR A 98 -4.12 3.26 18.63
N PRO A 99 -2.82 3.34 18.34
CA PRO A 99 -1.82 3.84 19.29
C PRO A 99 -2.02 5.30 19.68
N LEU A 100 -2.69 6.08 18.86
CA LEU A 100 -2.90 7.51 19.10
C LEU A 100 -4.35 7.89 19.44
N ALA A 101 -5.27 6.93 19.55
CA ALA A 101 -6.66 7.23 19.91
C ALA A 101 -6.76 7.90 21.28
N GLY A 102 -7.50 9.01 21.38
CA GLY A 102 -7.70 9.75 22.61
C GLY A 102 -6.45 10.45 23.17
N LYS A 103 -5.32 10.45 22.44
CA LYS A 103 -4.09 11.12 22.87
C LYS A 103 -4.17 12.63 22.71
N SER A 104 -3.42 13.35 23.55
CA SER A 104 -3.28 14.80 23.43
C SER A 104 -2.52 15.19 22.17
N ARG A 105 -2.62 16.46 21.75
CA ARG A 105 -1.86 17.01 20.63
C ARG A 105 -0.36 16.75 20.77
N GLU A 106 0.20 16.96 21.97
CA GLU A 106 1.61 16.78 22.26
C GLU A 106 2.03 15.31 22.12
N GLU A 107 1.20 14.38 22.61
CA GLU A 107 1.45 12.94 22.49
C GLU A 107 1.39 12.48 21.02
N VAL A 108 0.44 13.00 20.23
CA VAL A 108 0.34 12.71 18.79
C VAL A 108 1.58 13.22 18.05
N LEU A 109 2.01 14.45 18.33
CA LEU A 109 3.23 15.02 17.72
C LEU A 109 4.51 14.31 18.17
N ALA A 110 4.52 13.66 19.33
CA ALA A 110 5.65 12.89 19.84
C ALA A 110 5.78 11.49 19.20
N TYR A 111 4.76 11.03 18.44
CA TYR A 111 4.79 9.71 17.80
C TYR A 111 5.98 9.53 16.89
N GLN A 112 6.59 8.34 16.94
CA GLN A 112 7.75 8.00 16.10
C GLN A 112 7.35 6.91 15.10
N PHE A 113 7.54 7.20 13.81
CA PHE A 113 7.37 6.21 12.75
C PHE A 113 8.50 5.16 12.81
N PRO A 114 8.24 3.92 12.37
CA PRO A 114 9.21 2.82 12.50
C PRO A 114 10.33 2.89 11.44
N TYR A 115 11.10 3.97 11.41
CA TYR A 115 12.23 4.13 10.49
C TYR A 115 13.34 3.09 10.69
N ASP A 116 13.43 2.52 11.90
CA ASP A 116 14.32 1.44 12.23
C ASP A 116 13.97 0.11 11.56
N ARG A 117 12.72 -0.01 11.05
CA ARG A 117 12.21 -1.17 10.32
C ARG A 117 12.28 -1.05 8.80
N LYS A 118 12.94 -0.02 8.31
CA LYS A 118 13.01 0.26 6.86
C LYS A 118 13.57 -0.93 6.06
N GLU A 119 14.58 -1.61 6.57
CA GLU A 119 15.21 -2.73 5.85
C GLU A 119 14.27 -3.94 5.75
N GLU A 120 13.56 -4.26 6.82
CA GLU A 120 12.55 -5.33 6.82
C GLU A 120 11.38 -5.02 5.88
N LEU A 121 10.90 -3.77 5.89
CA LEU A 121 9.84 -3.32 5.00
C LEU A 121 10.25 -3.42 3.52
N LEU A 122 11.43 -2.94 3.18
CA LEU A 122 11.96 -3.05 1.82
C LEU A 122 12.24 -4.50 1.42
N GLY A 123 12.53 -5.37 2.38
CA GLY A 123 12.72 -6.80 2.17
C GLY A 123 11.52 -7.49 1.52
N PHE A 124 10.30 -6.96 1.68
CA PHE A 124 9.10 -7.46 0.99
C PHE A 124 9.19 -7.39 -0.54
N MET A 125 10.07 -6.55 -1.09
CA MET A 125 10.32 -6.50 -2.52
C MET A 125 11.12 -7.71 -3.07
N ASN A 126 11.93 -8.38 -2.24
CA ASN A 126 12.82 -9.45 -2.71
C ASN A 126 12.06 -10.57 -3.45
N PRO A 127 10.99 -11.18 -2.90
CA PRO A 127 10.25 -12.22 -3.61
C PRO A 127 9.62 -11.74 -4.92
N VAL A 128 9.21 -10.47 -4.98
CA VAL A 128 8.62 -9.87 -6.19
C VAL A 128 9.65 -9.75 -7.30
N VAL A 129 10.85 -9.30 -6.97
CA VAL A 129 11.95 -9.14 -7.93
C VAL A 129 12.49 -10.51 -8.38
N GLU A 130 12.68 -11.44 -7.45
CA GLU A 130 13.19 -12.78 -7.74
C GLU A 130 12.20 -13.61 -8.59
N GLY A 131 10.91 -13.49 -8.32
CA GLY A 131 9.86 -14.24 -9.01
C GLY A 131 9.34 -13.59 -10.30
N GLY A 132 9.64 -12.31 -10.52
CA GLY A 132 9.00 -11.48 -11.53
C GLY A 132 9.86 -11.06 -12.72
N ALA A 133 10.88 -11.85 -13.13
CA ALA A 133 11.85 -11.43 -14.16
C ALA A 133 11.22 -10.94 -15.48
N GLU A 134 10.07 -11.49 -15.90
CA GLU A 134 9.34 -11.08 -17.10
C GLU A 134 8.08 -10.26 -16.81
N ALA A 135 7.70 -10.10 -15.53
CA ALA A 135 6.57 -9.32 -15.11
C ALA A 135 6.88 -7.81 -15.09
N TYR A 136 5.82 -7.01 -15.08
CA TYR A 136 5.91 -5.57 -14.84
C TYR A 136 5.94 -5.33 -13.33
N ILE A 137 7.11 -4.93 -12.81
CA ILE A 137 7.40 -4.89 -11.38
C ILE A 137 7.05 -3.53 -10.79
N GLY A 138 6.24 -3.53 -9.75
CA GLY A 138 5.84 -2.35 -9.00
C GLY A 138 6.20 -2.38 -7.51
N CYS A 139 6.34 -1.19 -6.95
CA CYS A 139 6.43 -0.97 -5.52
C CYS A 139 5.26 -0.09 -5.06
N ASP A 140 4.55 -0.54 -4.04
CA ASP A 140 3.44 0.16 -3.43
C ASP A 140 3.86 0.70 -2.05
N VAL A 141 3.77 2.01 -1.87
CA VAL A 141 4.11 2.68 -0.59
C VAL A 141 2.87 3.09 0.22
N SER A 142 1.70 2.56 -0.17
CA SER A 142 0.46 2.74 0.58
C SER A 142 0.50 2.02 1.94
N PRO A 143 -0.30 2.48 2.92
CA PRO A 143 -1.08 3.71 2.95
C PRO A 143 -0.20 4.95 3.15
N CYS A 144 -0.54 6.08 2.50
CA CYS A 144 0.40 7.20 2.42
C CYS A 144 0.09 8.35 3.37
N ILE A 145 -1.16 8.83 3.47
CA ILE A 145 -1.49 10.08 4.16
C ILE A 145 -2.66 9.89 5.12
N PHE A 146 -3.89 10.10 4.64
CA PHE A 146 -5.10 10.02 5.45
C PHE A 146 -5.33 8.61 5.99
N GLU A 147 -5.16 7.60 5.14
CA GLU A 147 -5.33 6.21 5.54
C GLU A 147 -4.30 5.79 6.61
N MET A 148 -3.02 6.17 6.46
CA MET A 148 -2.02 5.90 7.48
C MET A 148 -2.38 6.62 8.79
N TYR A 149 -2.83 7.87 8.72
CA TYR A 149 -3.15 8.63 9.93
C TYR A 149 -4.33 8.03 10.70
N TRP A 150 -5.44 7.69 10.02
CA TRP A 150 -6.56 7.11 10.74
C TRP A 150 -6.28 5.68 11.27
N ARG A 151 -5.37 4.94 10.66
CA ARG A 151 -4.88 3.66 11.24
C ARG A 151 -4.12 3.87 12.55
N LEU A 152 -3.48 5.00 12.72
CA LEU A 152 -2.78 5.38 13.98
C LEU A 152 -3.72 6.04 14.99
N ARG A 153 -4.55 6.97 14.55
CA ARG A 153 -5.33 7.89 15.37
C ARG A 153 -6.75 7.40 15.67
N GLY A 154 -7.27 6.52 14.85
CA GLY A 154 -8.69 6.19 14.76
C GLY A 154 -9.42 7.11 13.79
N MET A 155 -10.48 6.61 13.16
CA MET A 155 -11.22 7.36 12.14
C MET A 155 -11.88 8.62 12.72
N GLU A 156 -12.52 8.50 13.88
CA GLU A 156 -13.23 9.60 14.53
C GLU A 156 -12.27 10.74 14.90
N ASP A 157 -11.22 10.44 15.67
CA ASP A 157 -10.23 11.44 16.08
C ASP A 157 -9.54 12.08 14.86
N SER A 158 -9.24 11.31 13.82
CA SER A 158 -8.63 11.84 12.59
C SER A 158 -9.54 12.84 11.87
N MET A 159 -10.84 12.55 11.81
CA MET A 159 -11.82 13.45 11.21
C MET A 159 -12.02 14.70 12.07
N MET A 160 -12.01 14.57 13.40
CA MET A 160 -12.07 15.70 14.34
C MET A 160 -10.84 16.60 14.21
N ASP A 161 -9.64 16.03 14.16
CA ASP A 161 -8.41 16.79 13.95
C ASP A 161 -8.46 17.60 12.65
N MET A 162 -8.94 17.01 11.54
CA MET A 162 -9.10 17.72 10.27
C MET A 162 -10.08 18.89 10.34
N ALA A 163 -11.07 18.83 11.22
CA ALA A 163 -12.11 19.84 11.38
C ALA A 163 -11.72 20.92 12.40
N GLU A 164 -11.13 20.54 13.53
CA GLU A 164 -10.92 21.39 14.70
C GLU A 164 -9.45 21.80 14.91
N ASP A 165 -8.49 20.97 14.47
CA ASP A 165 -7.06 21.23 14.55
C ASP A 165 -6.35 20.87 13.23
N ALA A 166 -6.68 21.59 12.17
CA ALA A 166 -6.15 21.35 10.85
C ALA A 166 -4.61 21.43 10.76
N GLU A 167 -3.96 22.14 11.68
CA GLU A 167 -2.50 22.21 11.76
C GLU A 167 -1.91 20.89 12.25
N LEU A 168 -2.53 20.24 13.23
CA LEU A 168 -2.13 18.92 13.69
C LEU A 168 -2.32 17.87 12.58
N ALA A 169 -3.49 17.89 11.93
CA ALA A 169 -3.76 16.98 10.82
C ALA A 169 -2.76 17.15 9.66
N ASP A 170 -2.48 18.39 9.26
CA ASP A 170 -1.52 18.70 8.18
C ASP A 170 -0.09 18.23 8.52
N GLU A 171 0.37 18.48 9.76
CA GLU A 171 1.69 18.03 10.21
C GLU A 171 1.79 16.49 10.24
N MET A 172 0.75 15.81 10.72
CA MET A 172 0.75 14.35 10.74
C MET A 172 0.65 13.75 9.33
N PHE A 173 -0.12 14.35 8.43
CA PHE A 173 -0.17 13.97 7.01
C PHE A 173 1.19 14.15 6.32
N ARG A 174 1.86 15.26 6.62
CA ARG A 174 3.23 15.50 6.14
C ARG A 174 4.18 14.39 6.58
N ARG A 175 4.11 13.98 7.86
CA ARG A 175 4.98 12.93 8.42
C ARG A 175 4.64 11.54 7.87
N CYS A 176 3.37 11.24 7.67
CA CYS A 176 2.94 10.01 6.96
C CYS A 176 3.53 9.96 5.54
N ALA A 177 3.37 11.06 4.79
CA ALA A 177 3.93 11.16 3.45
C ALA A 177 5.46 11.05 3.43
N GLU A 178 6.16 11.68 4.38
CA GLU A 178 7.61 11.61 4.50
C GLU A 178 8.10 10.17 4.70
N PHE A 179 7.42 9.38 5.51
CA PHE A 179 7.74 7.97 5.69
C PHE A 179 7.58 7.18 4.38
N SER A 180 6.46 7.38 3.65
CA SER A 180 6.24 6.78 2.32
C SER A 180 7.29 7.25 1.30
N VAL A 181 7.69 8.52 1.33
CA VAL A 181 8.76 9.06 0.46
C VAL A 181 10.08 8.37 0.74
N VAL A 182 10.47 8.20 2.01
CA VAL A 182 11.72 7.52 2.38
C VAL A 182 11.74 6.08 1.87
N LEU A 183 10.66 5.34 2.05
CA LEU A 183 10.54 3.97 1.54
C LEU A 183 10.57 3.94 0.00
N GLY A 184 9.84 4.84 -0.65
CA GLY A 184 9.77 4.93 -2.10
C GLY A 184 11.10 5.27 -2.75
N GLU A 185 11.83 6.26 -2.23
CA GLU A 185 13.18 6.64 -2.70
C GLU A 185 14.15 5.44 -2.60
N GLU A 186 14.15 4.74 -1.48
CA GLU A 186 14.99 3.56 -1.28
C GLU A 186 14.60 2.42 -2.22
N ALA A 187 13.30 2.16 -2.39
CA ALA A 187 12.81 1.13 -3.31
C ALA A 187 13.21 1.43 -4.77
N CYS A 188 12.98 2.66 -5.23
CA CYS A 188 13.36 3.08 -6.59
C CYS A 188 14.88 2.98 -6.84
N ARG A 189 15.68 3.23 -5.81
CA ARG A 189 17.14 3.15 -5.92
C ARG A 189 17.69 1.72 -5.94
N ARG A 190 17.03 0.80 -5.22
CA ARG A 190 17.53 -0.56 -4.99
C ARG A 190 16.99 -1.60 -5.96
N PHE A 191 15.75 -1.42 -6.41
CA PHE A 191 15.03 -2.43 -7.18
C PHE A 191 14.77 -2.00 -8.62
N PRO A 192 14.72 -2.94 -9.58
CA PRO A 192 14.43 -2.66 -10.99
C PRO A 192 12.91 -2.47 -11.18
N LEU A 193 12.39 -1.33 -10.73
CA LEU A 193 10.96 -1.04 -10.80
C LEU A 193 10.55 -0.57 -12.20
N ASP A 194 9.40 -1.03 -12.66
CA ASP A 194 8.73 -0.59 -13.89
C ASP A 194 7.66 0.48 -13.60
N TRP A 195 7.11 0.53 -12.38
CA TRP A 195 6.10 1.50 -11.95
C TRP A 195 6.08 1.71 -10.44
N PHE A 196 5.41 2.77 -10.02
CA PHE A 196 5.34 3.20 -8.63
C PHE A 196 3.88 3.47 -8.25
N TRP A 197 3.44 2.91 -7.14
CA TRP A 197 2.08 3.06 -6.63
C TRP A 197 2.07 3.77 -5.27
N ALA A 198 1.09 4.68 -5.12
CA ALA A 198 0.81 5.36 -3.86
C ALA A 198 -0.70 5.50 -3.68
N GLY A 199 -1.29 4.67 -2.87
CA GLY A 199 -2.71 4.69 -2.54
C GLY A 199 -3.00 5.41 -1.22
N ASP A 200 -4.19 6.01 -1.14
CA ASP A 200 -4.70 6.63 0.07
C ASP A 200 -6.24 6.56 0.06
N ASP A 201 -6.81 5.75 0.92
CA ASP A 201 -8.23 5.44 0.91
C ASP A 201 -9.06 6.60 1.51
N VAL A 202 -9.54 7.47 0.64
CA VAL A 202 -10.25 8.72 0.99
C VAL A 202 -11.75 8.67 0.72
N ALA A 203 -12.28 7.51 0.33
CA ALA A 203 -13.67 7.36 -0.08
C ALA A 203 -14.33 6.15 0.58
N GLY A 204 -15.60 6.32 0.92
CA GLY A 204 -16.50 5.22 1.24
C GLY A 204 -17.23 4.72 -0.01
N GLN A 205 -18.17 3.80 0.17
CA GLN A 205 -18.92 3.21 -0.94
C GLN A 205 -19.77 4.20 -1.75
N LYS A 206 -20.18 5.32 -1.16
CA LYS A 206 -21.12 6.27 -1.79
C LYS A 206 -20.47 7.61 -2.16
N CYS A 207 -19.47 8.05 -1.42
CA CYS A 207 -18.86 9.36 -1.61
C CYS A 207 -17.49 9.43 -0.93
N MET A 208 -16.78 10.52 -1.17
CA MET A 208 -15.57 10.84 -0.40
C MET A 208 -15.91 11.02 1.09
N MET A 209 -15.00 10.61 1.96
CA MET A 209 -15.12 10.78 3.42
C MET A 209 -14.90 12.23 3.86
N MET A 210 -14.35 13.06 2.99
CA MET A 210 -14.13 14.49 3.22
C MET A 210 -14.56 15.30 2.00
N SER A 211 -14.74 16.61 2.16
CA SER A 211 -15.04 17.50 1.03
C SER A 211 -13.87 17.58 0.05
N PRO A 212 -14.12 17.80 -1.26
CA PRO A 212 -13.04 18.04 -2.22
C PRO A 212 -12.14 19.23 -1.85
N ALA A 213 -12.69 20.23 -1.16
CA ALA A 213 -11.91 21.38 -0.67
C ALA A 213 -10.94 20.97 0.43
N THR A 214 -11.40 20.17 1.39
CA THR A 214 -10.56 19.63 2.48
C THR A 214 -9.45 18.74 1.91
N TRP A 215 -9.80 17.81 1.00
CA TRP A 215 -8.81 16.97 0.34
C TRP A 215 -7.75 17.77 -0.41
N LYS A 216 -8.16 18.78 -1.19
CA LYS A 216 -7.21 19.65 -1.92
C LYS A 216 -6.28 20.42 -1.01
N ARG A 217 -6.76 20.79 0.17
CA ARG A 217 -5.99 21.57 1.15
C ARG A 217 -5.03 20.69 1.96
N LEU A 218 -5.52 19.58 2.52
CA LEU A 218 -4.80 18.81 3.52
C LEU A 218 -4.13 17.53 2.97
N VAL A 219 -4.73 16.84 2.01
CA VAL A 219 -4.22 15.55 1.53
C VAL A 219 -3.39 15.67 0.27
N LYS A 220 -3.96 16.33 -0.76
CA LYS A 220 -3.35 16.43 -2.09
C LYS A 220 -1.90 16.94 -2.10
N PRO A 221 -1.50 17.98 -1.32
CA PRO A 221 -0.13 18.48 -1.36
C PRO A 221 0.88 17.41 -0.93
N HIS A 222 0.55 16.64 0.11
CA HIS A 222 1.40 15.58 0.63
C HIS A 222 1.42 14.36 -0.31
N LEU A 223 0.27 13.96 -0.85
CA LEU A 223 0.20 12.87 -1.82
C LEU A 223 1.04 13.19 -3.07
N LYS A 224 1.06 14.46 -3.48
CA LYS A 224 1.92 14.91 -4.57
C LYS A 224 3.41 14.64 -4.30
N THR A 225 3.89 14.86 -3.07
CA THR A 225 5.30 14.59 -2.73
C THR A 225 5.65 13.12 -2.86
N VAL A 226 4.70 12.23 -2.54
CA VAL A 226 4.88 10.79 -2.72
C VAL A 226 4.94 10.42 -4.20
N PHE A 227 4.02 10.93 -5.03
CA PHE A 227 4.05 10.69 -6.48
C PHE A 227 5.29 11.27 -7.17
N ASP A 228 5.82 12.38 -6.67
CA ASP A 228 7.03 12.98 -7.22
C ASP A 228 8.26 12.07 -7.09
N VAL A 229 8.26 11.12 -6.15
CA VAL A 229 9.29 10.07 -6.05
C VAL A 229 9.32 9.24 -7.34
N GLY A 230 8.22 8.59 -7.71
CA GLY A 230 8.19 7.79 -8.94
C GLY A 230 8.55 8.59 -10.19
N LYS A 231 8.04 9.82 -10.28
CA LYS A 231 8.36 10.74 -11.42
C LYS A 231 9.85 11.09 -11.51
N LYS A 232 10.51 11.31 -10.35
CA LYS A 232 11.95 11.59 -10.29
C LYS A 232 12.79 10.46 -10.90
N TYR A 233 12.32 9.22 -10.76
CA TYR A 233 12.97 8.05 -11.36
C TYR A 233 12.43 7.69 -12.75
N GLY A 234 11.57 8.53 -13.34
CA GLY A 234 11.02 8.32 -14.69
C GLY A 234 10.01 7.19 -14.77
N LEU A 235 9.45 6.77 -13.64
CA LEU A 235 8.48 5.69 -13.57
C LEU A 235 7.05 6.19 -13.82
N PRO A 236 6.18 5.41 -14.49
CA PRO A 236 4.74 5.57 -14.39
C PRO A 236 4.31 5.53 -12.92
N VAL A 237 3.37 6.42 -12.55
CA VAL A 237 2.83 6.50 -11.19
C VAL A 237 1.32 6.34 -11.21
N ALA A 238 0.76 5.64 -10.23
CA ALA A 238 -0.66 5.42 -10.05
C ALA A 238 -1.03 5.48 -8.55
#